data_55cd236d662591fcce3caad3eca0e517
#
_entry.id   55cd236d662591fcce3caad3eca0e517
#
_cell.length_a   1.000
_cell.length_b   1.000
_cell.length_c   1.000
_cell.angle_alpha   90.00
_cell.angle_beta   90.00
_cell.angle_gamma   90.00
#
_symmetry.space_group_name_H-M   'P 1'
#
loop_
_entity.id
_entity.type
_entity.pdbx_description
1 polymer ?
#
loop_
_entity_poly.entity_id
_entity_poly.type
_entity_poly.pdbx_seq_one_letter_code
_entity_poly.pdbx_strand_id
1 'polypeptide(L)'
;MATIVLSAVGAAAGASVGGGVLGLSSMVIGRAIGATVGRVIDQRLMGAGSEVVATPRVDRFRLSGAGEGGDIAQVYGRMRMAGQVIWASRFVETVSTSGGGGKGAPATPKVREYSYSVSLAVALCEGEITHIDRVWADGQEIARDDLNLRVYKGSDDQMPDPKIEAVEG
;
A
#
# COMPACT_ATOMS: atom_id res chain seq x y z
N MET A 1 -6.04 5.18 -32.02
CA MET A 1 -6.00 5.49 -33.45
C MET A 1 -6.91 4.57 -34.26
N ALA A 2 -6.94 3.26 -34.01
CA ALA A 2 -7.80 2.32 -34.72
C ALA A 2 -9.31 2.70 -34.64
N THR A 3 -9.75 3.26 -33.52
CA THR A 3 -11.15 3.72 -33.34
C THR A 3 -11.60 4.72 -34.42
N ILE A 4 -10.72 5.68 -34.74
CA ILE A 4 -11.06 6.71 -35.76
C ILE A 4 -11.07 6.10 -37.16
N VAL A 5 -10.07 5.28 -37.48
CA VAL A 5 -9.97 4.64 -38.80
C VAL A 5 -11.12 3.67 -39.02
N LEU A 6 -11.41 2.77 -38.07
CA LEU A 6 -12.50 1.81 -38.20
C LEU A 6 -13.88 2.47 -38.19
N SER A 7 -14.09 3.58 -37.50
CA SER A 7 -15.35 4.32 -37.55
C SER A 7 -15.57 4.95 -38.93
N ALA A 8 -14.51 5.46 -39.59
CA ALA A 8 -14.59 6.00 -40.94
C ALA A 8 -14.84 4.90 -41.97
N VAL A 9 -14.15 3.77 -41.88
CA VAL A 9 -14.35 2.61 -42.75
C VAL A 9 -15.76 2.02 -42.57
N GLY A 10 -16.23 1.89 -41.33
CA GLY A 10 -17.57 1.42 -41.01
C GLY A 10 -18.66 2.35 -41.56
N ALA A 11 -18.45 3.68 -41.52
CA ALA A 11 -19.36 4.63 -42.11
C ALA A 11 -19.42 4.52 -43.65
N ALA A 12 -18.26 4.35 -44.29
CA ALA A 12 -18.18 4.18 -45.76
C ALA A 12 -18.85 2.86 -46.20
N ALA A 13 -18.59 1.76 -45.50
CA ALA A 13 -19.24 0.47 -45.77
C ALA A 13 -20.76 0.54 -45.53
N GLY A 14 -21.21 1.20 -44.48
CA GLY A 14 -22.63 1.40 -44.20
C GLY A 14 -23.33 2.26 -45.24
N ALA A 15 -22.66 3.28 -45.81
CA ALA A 15 -23.20 4.13 -46.87
C ALA A 15 -23.39 3.37 -48.20
N SER A 16 -22.53 2.37 -48.51
CA SER A 16 -22.60 1.59 -49.73
C SER A 16 -23.76 0.60 -49.78
N VAL A 17 -24.30 0.20 -48.63
CA VAL A 17 -25.38 -0.81 -48.53
C VAL A 17 -26.75 -0.16 -48.76
N GLY A 18 -26.90 1.13 -48.54
CA GLY A 18 -28.19 1.87 -48.71
C GLY A 18 -29.30 1.32 -47.81
N GLY A 19 -30.06 2.18 -47.19
CA GLY A 19 -31.17 1.79 -46.33
C GLY A 19 -31.05 2.33 -44.92
N GLY A 20 -32.10 2.17 -44.15
CA GLY A 20 -32.15 2.59 -42.76
C GLY A 20 -32.95 1.58 -41.94
N VAL A 21 -32.54 1.34 -40.73
CA VAL A 21 -33.24 0.49 -39.77
C VAL A 21 -33.59 1.38 -38.57
N LEU A 22 -34.86 1.33 -38.15
CA LEU A 22 -35.37 2.10 -37.01
C LEU A 22 -35.12 3.62 -37.11
N GLY A 23 -35.20 4.21 -38.35
CA GLY A 23 -35.02 5.64 -38.58
C GLY A 23 -33.55 6.12 -38.57
N LEU A 24 -32.58 5.21 -38.42
CA LEU A 24 -31.14 5.52 -38.52
C LEU A 24 -30.59 5.07 -39.87
N SER A 25 -29.80 5.91 -40.52
CA SER A 25 -29.13 5.55 -41.76
C SER A 25 -28.09 4.48 -41.54
N SER A 26 -27.96 3.56 -42.51
CA SER A 26 -26.92 2.49 -42.44
C SER A 26 -25.49 3.03 -42.26
N MET A 27 -25.24 4.26 -42.70
CA MET A 27 -23.98 4.97 -42.44
C MET A 27 -23.74 5.22 -40.96
N VAL A 28 -24.76 5.61 -40.20
CA VAL A 28 -24.66 5.86 -38.74
C VAL A 28 -24.43 4.55 -37.99
N ILE A 29 -25.16 3.50 -38.38
CA ILE A 29 -24.98 2.17 -37.76
C ILE A 29 -23.59 1.61 -38.05
N GLY A 30 -23.13 1.70 -39.31
CA GLY A 30 -21.78 1.25 -39.68
C GLY A 30 -20.68 2.00 -38.95
N ARG A 31 -20.85 3.32 -38.75
CA ARG A 31 -19.91 4.12 -37.96
C ARG A 31 -19.88 3.72 -36.47
N ALA A 32 -21.02 3.44 -35.87
CA ALA A 32 -21.12 3.03 -34.50
C ALA A 32 -20.45 1.67 -34.26
N ILE A 33 -20.71 0.69 -35.14
CA ILE A 33 -20.07 -0.64 -35.06
C ILE A 33 -18.54 -0.51 -35.27
N GLY A 34 -18.11 0.25 -36.27
CA GLY A 34 -16.68 0.46 -36.52
C GLY A 34 -15.97 1.15 -35.35
N ALA A 35 -16.63 2.10 -34.68
CA ALA A 35 -16.06 2.77 -33.51
C ALA A 35 -15.93 1.83 -32.30
N THR A 36 -16.91 0.94 -32.07
CA THR A 36 -16.84 -0.03 -30.94
C THR A 36 -15.74 -1.06 -31.16
N VAL A 37 -15.66 -1.63 -32.36
CA VAL A 37 -14.57 -2.56 -32.71
C VAL A 37 -13.20 -1.89 -32.64
N GLY A 38 -13.09 -0.66 -33.18
CA GLY A 38 -11.84 0.11 -33.13
C GLY A 38 -11.38 0.40 -31.70
N ARG A 39 -12.31 0.70 -30.78
CA ARG A 39 -11.98 0.92 -29.37
C ARG A 39 -11.45 -0.34 -28.68
N VAL A 40 -12.02 -1.51 -29.00
CA VAL A 40 -11.52 -2.79 -28.47
C VAL A 40 -10.12 -3.10 -29.00
N ILE A 41 -9.85 -2.78 -30.27
CA ILE A 41 -8.52 -2.96 -30.86
C ILE A 41 -7.52 -1.96 -30.28
N ASP A 42 -7.88 -0.72 -30.11
CA ASP A 42 -7.02 0.30 -29.48
C ASP A 42 -6.66 -0.12 -28.04
N GLN A 43 -7.61 -0.62 -27.27
CA GLN A 43 -7.37 -1.13 -25.92
C GLN A 43 -6.46 -2.37 -25.88
N ARG A 44 -6.52 -3.23 -26.92
CA ARG A 44 -5.67 -4.43 -26.99
C ARG A 44 -4.27 -4.16 -27.53
N LEU A 45 -4.13 -3.26 -28.50
CA LEU A 45 -2.86 -2.96 -29.18
C LEU A 45 -2.03 -1.91 -28.44
N MET A 46 -2.68 -0.87 -27.92
CA MET A 46 -1.97 0.17 -27.17
C MET A 46 -1.84 -0.17 -25.69
N GLY A 47 -2.41 -1.33 -25.24
CA GLY A 47 -2.65 -1.64 -23.85
C GLY A 47 -3.40 -0.45 -23.26
N ALA A 48 -4.61 -0.58 -22.77
CA ALA A 48 -5.11 0.45 -21.86
C ALA A 48 -3.96 0.66 -20.88
N GLY A 49 -3.24 1.78 -21.03
CA GLY A 49 -2.07 2.04 -20.21
C GLY A 49 -2.54 1.82 -18.78
N SER A 50 -2.08 0.74 -18.15
CA SER A 50 -2.56 0.42 -16.82
C SER A 50 -2.13 1.59 -15.99
N GLU A 51 -3.07 2.49 -15.72
CA GLU A 51 -2.84 3.62 -14.84
C GLU A 51 -2.33 3.04 -13.55
N VAL A 52 -1.05 3.25 -13.30
CA VAL A 52 -0.42 2.75 -12.07
C VAL A 52 -0.85 3.72 -10.99
N VAL A 53 -1.89 3.36 -10.25
CA VAL A 53 -2.27 4.08 -9.04
C VAL A 53 -1.27 3.70 -7.96
N ALA A 54 -0.39 4.62 -7.63
CA ALA A 54 0.54 4.45 -6.52
C ALA A 54 -0.06 5.12 -5.27
N THR A 55 -0.03 4.41 -4.15
CA THR A 55 -0.30 5.04 -2.85
C THR A 55 0.79 6.07 -2.53
N PRO A 56 0.45 7.16 -1.83
CA PRO A 56 1.44 8.16 -1.45
C PRO A 56 2.59 7.52 -0.67
N ARG A 57 3.82 7.88 -1.04
CA ARG A 57 5.02 7.52 -0.28
C ARG A 57 5.09 8.33 1.00
N VAL A 58 5.49 7.69 2.07
CA VAL A 58 5.76 8.38 3.34
C VAL A 58 7.15 9.02 3.26
N ASP A 59 7.19 10.35 3.10
CA ASP A 59 8.46 11.08 3.00
C ASP A 59 9.10 11.34 4.37
N ARG A 60 8.30 11.40 5.44
CA ARG A 60 8.78 11.68 6.80
C ARG A 60 7.98 10.92 7.82
N PHE A 61 8.69 10.27 8.73
CA PHE A 61 8.13 9.66 9.92
C PHE A 61 8.73 10.33 11.15
N ARG A 62 7.89 10.80 12.06
CA ARG A 62 8.33 11.41 13.30
C ARG A 62 8.14 10.40 14.44
N LEU A 63 9.24 9.99 15.05
CA LEU A 63 9.24 9.22 16.27
C LEU A 63 9.50 10.14 17.45
N SER A 64 8.72 10.00 18.52
CA SER A 64 9.05 10.61 19.80
C SER A 64 10.15 9.77 20.44
N GLY A 65 11.39 10.19 20.28
CA GLY A 65 12.56 9.50 20.81
C GLY A 65 12.96 10.05 22.18
N ALA A 66 13.66 9.21 22.93
CA ALA A 66 14.40 9.66 24.09
C ALA A 66 15.58 10.53 23.63
N GLY A 67 15.71 11.72 24.18
CA GLY A 67 16.93 12.52 24.04
C GLY A 67 17.95 12.13 25.09
N GLU A 68 19.24 12.22 24.76
CA GLU A 68 20.30 12.05 25.74
C GLU A 68 20.12 13.03 26.91
N GLY A 69 20.15 12.52 28.17
CA GLY A 69 19.85 13.30 29.37
C GLY A 69 18.36 13.53 29.66
N GLY A 70 17.45 12.87 28.91
CA GLY A 70 16.03 12.88 29.23
C GLY A 70 15.67 12.05 30.44
N ASP A 71 14.64 12.48 31.18
CA ASP A 71 14.16 11.78 32.36
C ASP A 71 13.55 10.41 32.00
N ILE A 72 13.94 9.36 32.73
CA ILE A 72 13.31 8.06 32.67
C ILE A 72 12.34 7.94 33.84
N ALA A 73 11.09 7.55 33.53
CA ALA A 73 10.06 7.43 34.55
C ALA A 73 10.36 6.27 35.52
N GLN A 74 10.12 6.47 36.80
CA GLN A 74 10.02 5.40 37.78
C GLN A 74 8.56 5.03 37.99
N VAL A 75 8.25 3.73 37.98
CA VAL A 75 6.88 3.23 38.08
C VAL A 75 6.71 2.36 39.31
N TYR A 76 5.75 2.72 40.14
CA TYR A 76 5.34 1.95 41.31
C TYR A 76 3.92 1.45 41.12
N GLY A 77 3.76 0.12 41.14
CA GLY A 77 2.47 -0.51 40.93
C GLY A 77 2.09 -0.61 39.45
N ARG A 78 0.79 -0.58 39.15
CA ARG A 78 0.24 -0.80 37.80
C ARG A 78 -0.30 0.51 37.22
N MET A 79 0.25 0.94 36.12
CA MET A 79 -0.21 2.15 35.43
C MET A 79 -0.04 2.05 33.91
N ARG A 80 -0.77 2.86 33.19
CA ARG A 80 -0.54 3.08 31.76
C ARG A 80 0.44 4.22 31.58
N MET A 81 1.47 4.00 30.78
CA MET A 81 2.48 4.99 30.49
C MET A 81 2.86 5.00 29.01
N ALA A 82 3.37 6.12 28.55
CA ALA A 82 3.97 6.22 27.23
C ALA A 82 5.40 5.68 27.26
N GLY A 83 5.75 4.89 26.25
CA GLY A 83 7.13 4.47 26.09
C GLY A 83 7.96 5.49 25.31
N GLN A 84 9.26 5.50 25.56
CA GLN A 84 10.24 6.33 24.84
C GLN A 84 10.99 5.46 23.84
N VAL A 85 11.04 5.86 22.57
CA VAL A 85 11.81 5.12 21.56
C VAL A 85 13.30 5.41 21.79
N ILE A 86 14.05 4.39 22.15
CA ILE A 86 15.50 4.46 22.40
C ILE A 86 16.34 3.94 21.23
N TRP A 87 15.74 3.15 20.36
CA TRP A 87 16.38 2.64 19.15
C TRP A 87 15.37 2.38 18.05
N ALA A 88 15.77 2.59 16.81
CA ALA A 88 14.95 2.31 15.64
C ALA A 88 15.82 1.77 14.51
N SER A 89 15.42 0.67 13.90
CA SER A 89 16.07 0.17 12.69
C SER A 89 15.81 1.10 11.50
N ARG A 90 16.51 0.88 10.39
CA ARG A 90 16.16 1.52 9.12
C ARG A 90 14.77 1.07 8.66
N PHE A 91 14.06 1.96 8.00
CA PHE A 91 12.79 1.63 7.35
C PHE A 91 13.01 0.62 6.23
N VAL A 92 12.19 -0.42 6.24
CA VAL A 92 12.12 -1.37 5.14
C VAL A 92 10.85 -1.06 4.34
N GLU A 93 11.04 -0.61 3.10
CA GLU A 93 9.94 -0.40 2.16
C GLU A 93 9.66 -1.71 1.43
N THR A 94 8.43 -2.15 1.44
CA THR A 94 7.95 -3.29 0.66
C THR A 94 6.94 -2.80 -0.35
N VAL A 95 7.16 -3.13 -1.62
CA VAL A 95 6.28 -2.73 -2.71
C VAL A 95 5.49 -3.95 -3.15
N SER A 96 4.19 -3.92 -3.00
CA SER A 96 3.28 -4.89 -3.57
C SER A 96 2.61 -4.32 -4.81
N THR A 97 2.44 -5.14 -5.83
CA THR A 97 1.72 -4.75 -7.05
C THR A 97 0.57 -5.72 -7.25
N SER A 98 -0.63 -5.19 -7.17
CA SER A 98 -1.86 -5.95 -7.42
C SER A 98 -2.54 -5.44 -8.68
N GLY A 99 -3.32 -6.31 -9.33
CA GLY A 99 -4.00 -6.00 -10.60
C GLY A 99 -3.16 -6.40 -11.82
N GLY A 100 -3.75 -6.24 -12.96
CA GLY A 100 -3.21 -6.71 -14.23
C GLY A 100 -4.08 -7.83 -14.80
N GLY A 101 -4.53 -7.71 -16.04
CA GLY A 101 -5.32 -8.72 -16.72
C GLY A 101 -4.45 -9.91 -17.13
N GLY A 102 -4.92 -11.12 -16.87
CA GLY A 102 -4.37 -12.33 -17.48
C GLY A 102 -4.68 -12.39 -18.98
N LYS A 103 -4.05 -13.32 -19.70
CA LYS A 103 -4.25 -13.53 -21.14
C LYS A 103 -5.75 -13.79 -21.43
N GLY A 104 -6.45 -12.77 -21.95
CA GLY A 104 -7.89 -12.87 -22.29
C GLY A 104 -8.85 -12.19 -21.29
N ALA A 105 -8.39 -11.66 -20.18
CA ALA A 105 -9.20 -10.88 -19.24
C ALA A 105 -9.10 -9.37 -19.52
N PRO A 106 -10.13 -8.57 -19.21
CA PRO A 106 -10.05 -7.11 -19.30
C PRO A 106 -8.90 -6.59 -18.42
N ALA A 107 -8.14 -5.63 -18.95
CA ALA A 107 -7.04 -5.01 -18.23
C ALA A 107 -7.58 -4.24 -17.03
N THR A 108 -7.21 -4.67 -15.83
CA THR A 108 -7.47 -3.93 -14.60
C THR A 108 -6.29 -3.02 -14.27
N PRO A 109 -6.53 -1.84 -13.69
CA PRO A 109 -5.45 -0.94 -13.27
C PRO A 109 -4.46 -1.67 -12.35
N LYS A 110 -3.18 -1.45 -12.55
CA LYS A 110 -2.15 -1.93 -11.62
C LYS A 110 -2.08 -0.97 -10.45
N VAL A 111 -2.31 -1.48 -9.26
CA VAL A 111 -2.15 -0.73 -8.01
C VAL A 111 -0.80 -1.09 -7.41
N ARG A 112 0.05 -0.08 -7.18
CA ARG A 112 1.26 -0.20 -6.39
C ARG A 112 0.98 0.27 -4.98
N GLU A 113 1.16 -0.62 -4.04
CA GLU A 113 1.00 -0.36 -2.61
C GLU A 113 2.37 -0.41 -1.95
N TYR A 114 2.70 0.68 -1.24
CA TYR A 114 3.92 0.80 -0.47
C TYR A 114 3.60 0.55 0.99
N SER A 115 4.22 -0.46 1.58
CA SER A 115 4.16 -0.72 3.02
C SER A 115 5.54 -0.50 3.64
N TYR A 116 5.54 0.04 4.84
CA TYR A 116 6.76 0.38 5.56
C TYR A 116 6.78 -0.38 6.88
N SER A 117 7.90 -1.02 7.18
CA SER A 117 8.12 -1.66 8.47
C SER A 117 9.38 -1.09 9.13
N VAL A 118 9.34 -1.00 10.44
CA VAL A 118 10.44 -0.55 11.28
C VAL A 118 10.44 -1.38 12.55
N SER A 119 11.62 -1.73 13.04
CA SER A 119 11.77 -2.31 14.37
C SER A 119 12.17 -1.23 15.34
N LEU A 120 11.51 -1.19 16.48
CA LEU A 120 11.72 -0.19 17.52
C LEU A 120 12.08 -0.88 18.82
N ALA A 121 13.01 -0.27 19.57
CA ALA A 121 13.15 -0.55 20.99
C ALA A 121 12.56 0.63 21.77
N VAL A 122 11.72 0.29 22.73
CA VAL A 122 10.97 1.26 23.53
C VAL A 122 11.29 1.04 24.99
N ALA A 123 11.89 2.06 25.62
CA ALA A 123 12.08 2.08 27.06
C ALA A 123 10.78 2.50 27.74
N LEU A 124 10.47 1.86 28.85
CA LEU A 124 9.26 2.15 29.62
C LEU A 124 9.61 2.90 30.90
N CYS A 125 10.39 2.29 31.77
CA CYS A 125 10.72 2.86 33.08
C CYS A 125 12.09 2.39 33.54
N GLU A 126 12.58 3.01 34.57
CA GLU A 126 13.76 2.57 35.30
C GLU A 126 13.43 1.42 36.26
N GLY A 127 14.32 0.43 36.30
CA GLY A 127 14.20 -0.74 37.18
C GLY A 127 13.41 -1.89 36.57
N GLU A 128 13.47 -3.01 37.29
CA GLU A 128 12.86 -4.26 36.87
C GLU A 128 11.34 -4.22 36.98
N ILE A 129 10.65 -4.72 35.94
CA ILE A 129 9.19 -4.84 35.88
C ILE A 129 8.75 -6.31 35.90
N THR A 130 7.61 -6.57 36.50
CA THR A 130 7.07 -7.94 36.60
C THR A 130 6.57 -8.41 35.22
N HIS A 131 5.78 -7.60 34.54
CA HIS A 131 5.21 -7.91 33.21
C HIS A 131 4.60 -6.67 32.54
N ILE A 132 4.40 -6.77 31.24
CA ILE A 132 3.59 -5.84 30.45
C ILE A 132 2.23 -6.50 30.23
N ASP A 133 1.14 -5.84 30.59
CA ASP A 133 -0.21 -6.37 30.50
C ASP A 133 -0.85 -6.07 29.15
N ARG A 134 -1.05 -4.79 28.82
CA ARG A 134 -1.70 -4.34 27.61
C ARG A 134 -0.86 -3.32 26.85
N VAL A 135 -1.01 -3.32 25.53
CA VAL A 135 -0.33 -2.39 24.63
C VAL A 135 -1.39 -1.62 23.85
N TRP A 136 -1.18 -0.32 23.67
CA TRP A 136 -2.05 0.55 22.88
C TRP A 136 -1.25 1.27 21.82
N ALA A 137 -1.82 1.41 20.62
CA ALA A 137 -1.35 2.33 19.60
C ALA A 137 -2.54 3.21 19.15
N ASP A 138 -2.30 4.50 19.01
CA ASP A 138 -3.32 5.51 18.67
C ASP A 138 -4.59 5.44 19.54
N GLY A 139 -4.40 5.09 20.81
CA GLY A 139 -5.52 4.97 21.76
C GLY A 139 -6.30 3.66 21.70
N GLN A 140 -6.03 2.79 20.74
CA GLN A 140 -6.65 1.48 20.60
C GLN A 140 -5.77 0.39 21.22
N GLU A 141 -6.39 -0.55 21.91
CA GLU A 141 -5.70 -1.72 22.44
C GLU A 141 -5.36 -2.67 21.29
N ILE A 142 -4.11 -3.11 21.25
CA ILE A 142 -3.63 -4.08 20.26
C ILE A 142 -3.43 -5.41 20.97
N ALA A 143 -3.92 -6.49 20.36
CA ALA A 143 -3.64 -7.82 20.85
C ALA A 143 -2.14 -8.12 20.76
N ARG A 144 -1.57 -8.68 21.82
CA ARG A 144 -0.12 -8.97 21.89
C ARG A 144 0.32 -9.97 20.82
N ASP A 145 -0.57 -10.87 20.43
CA ASP A 145 -0.33 -11.89 19.41
C ASP A 145 -0.20 -11.28 18.00
N ASP A 146 -0.79 -10.10 17.79
CA ASP A 146 -0.66 -9.34 16.54
C ASP A 146 0.66 -8.55 16.46
N LEU A 147 1.39 -8.44 17.58
CA LEU A 147 2.66 -7.76 17.68
C LEU A 147 3.81 -8.76 17.73
N ASN A 148 4.80 -8.63 16.86
CA ASN A 148 6.06 -9.33 17.02
C ASN A 148 6.89 -8.67 18.14
N LEU A 149 6.43 -8.84 19.39
CA LEU A 149 6.93 -8.14 20.57
C LEU A 149 7.84 -9.04 21.39
N ARG A 150 9.05 -8.56 21.64
CA ARG A 150 9.95 -9.10 22.65
C ARG A 150 9.93 -8.19 23.88
N VAL A 151 9.77 -8.77 25.03
CA VAL A 151 9.69 -8.03 26.31
C VAL A 151 10.92 -8.30 27.13
N TYR A 152 11.58 -7.24 27.50
CA TYR A 152 12.74 -7.21 28.38
C TYR A 152 12.33 -6.57 29.68
N LYS A 153 12.54 -7.28 30.78
CA LYS A 153 12.03 -6.87 32.11
C LYS A 153 12.97 -5.95 32.87
N GLY A 154 14.21 -5.81 32.44
CA GLY A 154 15.21 -5.00 33.11
C GLY A 154 15.89 -5.72 34.26
N SER A 155 15.98 -7.05 34.24
CA SER A 155 16.75 -7.81 35.23
C SER A 155 18.26 -7.62 35.03
N ASP A 156 19.07 -7.78 36.10
CA ASP A 156 20.52 -7.58 36.08
C ASP A 156 21.27 -8.54 35.13
N ASP A 157 20.67 -9.69 34.83
CA ASP A 157 21.21 -10.71 33.92
C ASP A 157 20.67 -10.60 32.50
N GLN A 158 19.90 -9.55 32.19
CA GLN A 158 19.29 -9.35 30.87
C GLN A 158 20.35 -9.18 29.80
N MET A 159 20.29 -10.03 28.79
CA MET A 159 21.15 -9.93 27.61
C MET A 159 20.60 -8.89 26.59
N PRO A 160 21.47 -8.28 25.78
CA PRO A 160 21.05 -7.38 24.70
C PRO A 160 20.08 -8.06 23.74
N ASP A 161 19.22 -7.25 23.09
CA ASP A 161 18.36 -7.78 22.02
C ASP A 161 19.20 -8.24 20.82
N PRO A 162 19.05 -9.51 20.37
CA PRO A 162 19.89 -10.06 19.29
C PRO A 162 19.79 -9.29 17.98
N LYS A 163 18.68 -8.59 17.73
CA LYS A 163 18.52 -7.78 16.52
C LYS A 163 19.27 -6.45 16.62
N ILE A 164 19.28 -5.84 17.79
CA ILE A 164 20.04 -4.61 18.04
C ILE A 164 21.53 -4.95 17.94
N GLU A 165 21.96 -6.02 18.60
CA GLU A 165 23.33 -6.51 18.55
C GLU A 165 23.80 -6.81 17.12
N ALA A 166 22.96 -7.45 16.30
CA ALA A 166 23.29 -7.74 14.90
C ALA A 166 23.36 -6.50 13.98
N VAL A 167 22.75 -5.39 14.39
CA VAL A 167 22.72 -4.15 13.56
C VAL A 167 23.78 -3.15 14.00
N GLU A 168 24.08 -3.08 15.31
CA GLU A 168 24.96 -2.07 15.91
C GLU A 168 26.31 -2.66 16.37
N GLY A 169 26.41 -3.99 16.49
CA GLY A 169 27.58 -4.75 16.99
C GLY A 169 28.63 -5.09 15.89
#